data_9ed2421be942585ee2a2583514d2b70e
#
_entry.id   9ed2421be942585ee2a2583514d2b70e
#
_cell.length_a   1.000
_cell.length_b   1.000
_cell.length_c   1.000
_cell.angle_alpha   90.00
_cell.angle_beta   90.00
_cell.angle_gamma   90.00
#
_symmetry.space_group_name_H-M   'P 1'
#
loop_
_entity.id
_entity.type
_entity.pdbx_description
1 polymer ?
#
loop_
_entity_poly.entity_id
_entity_poly.type
_entity_poly.pdbx_seq_one_letter_code
_entity_poly.pdbx_strand_id
1 'polypeptide(L)'
;MTSKKILIVGGGPTGLMAADFAIRSGVKVTLVDSMPTFGRKFLMAGKSGLNLTMHEDNMVFQKNVTHNGSFIDKALDEFGPNEVIKWANSLGIQTFIGSTGRVFPKEMKASPLLRNWITKLDEFGVLRKNRWKLKSLSNKVATFETPQGLINEAADGIILALGGASWPKLGSTGDWKSLFDSTEVENFHASNCSFLVKWSAKMSKYFGQPLKSIKLTAGSASSRGEIVISRNGIEGGGIYSLSAPLKKGEDLKIDLLPDWKIEKITKLLTLPRGKSSKANILRKRLRLEPIKQTVLREFAMDVFNDPVLLAKSIKSLK
;
A
#
# COMPACT_ATOMS: atom_id res chain seq x y z
N MET A 1 -19.42 25.91 -31.32
CA MET A 1 -18.09 25.72 -30.72
C MET A 1 -17.81 24.22 -30.69
N THR A 2 -16.71 23.77 -31.28
CA THR A 2 -16.30 22.35 -31.22
C THR A 2 -15.94 22.00 -29.77
N SER A 3 -16.59 20.97 -29.21
CA SER A 3 -16.27 20.49 -27.85
C SER A 3 -14.80 20.07 -27.78
N LYS A 4 -14.06 20.56 -26.80
CA LYS A 4 -12.66 20.20 -26.55
C LYS A 4 -12.52 18.70 -26.33
N LYS A 5 -11.42 18.13 -26.82
CA LYS A 5 -11.10 16.71 -26.72
C LYS A 5 -9.97 16.50 -25.71
N ILE A 6 -10.20 15.65 -24.71
CA ILE A 6 -9.19 15.20 -23.73
C ILE A 6 -8.86 13.73 -24.00
N LEU A 7 -7.57 13.44 -24.11
CA LEU A 7 -7.02 12.09 -24.20
C LEU A 7 -6.41 11.72 -22.86
N ILE A 8 -6.84 10.60 -22.28
CA ILE A 8 -6.34 10.08 -21.03
C ILE A 8 -5.61 8.76 -21.31
N VAL A 9 -4.34 8.68 -20.91
CA VAL A 9 -3.49 7.52 -21.16
C VAL A 9 -3.24 6.76 -19.85
N GLY A 10 -3.79 5.55 -19.76
CA GLY A 10 -3.77 4.67 -18.61
C GLY A 10 -5.14 4.50 -17.97
N GLY A 11 -5.71 3.30 -18.09
CA GLY A 11 -7.03 2.93 -17.60
C GLY A 11 -7.03 2.33 -16.18
N GLY A 12 -6.08 2.73 -15.34
CA GLY A 12 -6.06 2.46 -13.90
C GLY A 12 -7.00 3.41 -13.12
N PRO A 13 -7.02 3.32 -11.78
CA PRO A 13 -7.89 4.17 -10.94
C PRO A 13 -7.74 5.67 -11.24
N THR A 14 -6.51 6.13 -11.42
CA THR A 14 -6.21 7.54 -11.74
C THR A 14 -6.84 7.97 -13.07
N GLY A 15 -6.67 7.16 -14.12
CA GLY A 15 -7.24 7.50 -15.43
C GLY A 15 -8.75 7.39 -15.47
N LEU A 16 -9.34 6.41 -14.79
CA LEU A 16 -10.79 6.28 -14.65
C LEU A 16 -11.39 7.49 -13.91
N MET A 17 -10.72 7.96 -12.84
CA MET A 17 -11.17 9.13 -12.09
C MET A 17 -11.00 10.41 -12.91
N ALA A 18 -9.88 10.57 -13.62
CA ALA A 18 -9.68 11.69 -14.54
C ALA A 18 -10.76 11.72 -15.64
N ALA A 19 -11.17 10.56 -16.16
CA ALA A 19 -12.25 10.46 -17.11
C ALA A 19 -13.61 10.88 -16.52
N ASP A 20 -13.92 10.44 -15.29
CA ASP A 20 -15.17 10.80 -14.59
C ASP A 20 -15.26 12.31 -14.34
N PHE A 21 -14.16 12.95 -13.93
CA PHE A 21 -14.13 14.41 -13.75
C PHE A 21 -14.20 15.16 -15.07
N ALA A 22 -13.41 14.77 -16.08
CA ALA A 22 -13.36 15.47 -17.35
C ALA A 22 -14.68 15.42 -18.10
N ILE A 23 -15.34 14.26 -18.16
CA ILE A 23 -16.59 14.11 -18.91
C ILE A 23 -17.74 14.97 -18.36
N ARG A 24 -17.77 15.16 -17.05
CA ARG A 24 -18.76 16.04 -16.37
C ARG A 24 -18.57 17.52 -16.71
N SER A 25 -17.39 17.91 -17.17
CA SER A 25 -17.12 19.28 -17.63
C SER A 25 -17.55 19.53 -19.08
N GLY A 26 -18.26 18.59 -19.72
CA GLY A 26 -18.81 18.72 -21.08
C GLY A 26 -17.76 18.57 -22.19
N VAL A 27 -16.58 18.05 -21.91
CA VAL A 27 -15.53 17.78 -22.91
C VAL A 27 -15.66 16.35 -23.45
N LYS A 28 -15.18 16.10 -24.68
CA LYS A 28 -15.08 14.75 -25.23
C LYS A 28 -13.88 14.03 -24.60
N VAL A 29 -14.08 12.84 -24.07
CA VAL A 29 -13.03 12.07 -23.40
C VAL A 29 -12.73 10.78 -24.15
N THR A 30 -11.46 10.57 -24.46
CA THR A 30 -10.93 9.27 -24.93
C THR A 30 -10.00 8.73 -23.87
N LEU A 31 -10.29 7.54 -23.32
CA LEU A 31 -9.48 6.83 -22.34
C LEU A 31 -8.84 5.61 -22.98
N VAL A 32 -7.51 5.53 -22.95
CA VAL A 32 -6.77 4.43 -23.58
C VAL A 32 -5.94 3.65 -22.52
N ASP A 33 -5.75 2.36 -22.75
CA ASP A 33 -4.89 1.51 -21.92
C ASP A 33 -4.13 0.50 -22.78
N SER A 34 -2.89 0.22 -22.41
CA SER A 34 -2.05 -0.79 -23.09
C SER A 34 -2.53 -2.22 -22.85
N MET A 35 -3.28 -2.45 -21.80
CA MET A 35 -3.76 -3.77 -21.39
C MET A 35 -5.12 -4.09 -22.05
N PRO A 36 -5.49 -5.39 -22.12
CA PRO A 36 -6.79 -5.79 -22.72
C PRO A 36 -8.00 -5.38 -21.88
N THR A 37 -7.83 -5.02 -20.61
CA THR A 37 -8.91 -4.61 -19.70
C THR A 37 -8.48 -3.47 -18.80
N PHE A 38 -9.42 -2.61 -18.43
CA PHE A 38 -9.21 -1.48 -17.52
C PHE A 38 -9.20 -1.93 -16.06
N GLY A 39 -8.59 -1.15 -15.17
CA GLY A 39 -8.66 -1.34 -13.71
C GLY A 39 -7.97 -2.59 -13.17
N ARG A 40 -7.02 -3.18 -13.87
CA ARG A 40 -6.38 -4.47 -13.46
C ARG A 40 -5.76 -4.44 -12.07
N LYS A 41 -4.98 -3.40 -11.75
CA LYS A 41 -4.38 -3.25 -10.41
C LYS A 41 -5.43 -2.95 -9.35
N PHE A 42 -6.49 -2.24 -9.69
CA PHE A 42 -7.62 -2.00 -8.80
C PHE A 42 -8.32 -3.31 -8.38
N LEU A 43 -8.55 -4.21 -9.33
CA LEU A 43 -9.09 -5.54 -9.04
C LEU A 43 -8.16 -6.38 -8.16
N MET A 44 -6.85 -6.28 -8.37
CA MET A 44 -5.87 -7.00 -7.56
C MET A 44 -5.79 -6.45 -6.13
N ALA A 45 -5.85 -5.13 -5.94
CA ALA A 45 -5.89 -4.50 -4.64
C ALA A 45 -7.10 -4.95 -3.80
N GLY A 46 -8.23 -5.21 -4.45
CA GLY A 46 -9.46 -5.68 -3.80
C GLY A 46 -9.58 -7.20 -3.65
N LYS A 47 -8.54 -7.99 -3.86
CA LYS A 47 -8.62 -9.46 -3.81
C LYS A 47 -8.99 -9.99 -2.43
N SER A 48 -8.49 -9.39 -1.35
CA SER A 48 -8.76 -9.77 0.06
C SER A 48 -9.71 -8.78 0.76
N GLY A 49 -10.31 -7.86 0.04
CA GLY A 49 -11.14 -6.78 0.56
C GLY A 49 -10.63 -5.42 0.10
N LEU A 50 -11.45 -4.69 -0.64
CA LEU A 50 -11.09 -3.38 -1.16
C LEU A 50 -11.21 -2.32 -0.05
N ASN A 51 -10.08 -1.90 0.52
CA ASN A 51 -10.04 -0.72 1.37
C ASN A 51 -10.12 0.54 0.50
N LEU A 52 -11.23 1.27 0.58
CA LEU A 52 -11.47 2.49 -0.21
C LEU A 52 -10.79 3.71 0.40
N THR A 53 -10.98 3.90 1.71
CA THR A 53 -10.47 5.05 2.46
C THR A 53 -10.50 4.78 3.97
N MET A 54 -10.15 5.79 4.77
CA MET A 54 -10.33 5.80 6.23
C MET A 54 -11.50 6.71 6.60
N HIS A 55 -12.32 6.29 7.56
CA HIS A 55 -13.34 7.14 8.15
C HIS A 55 -12.72 7.95 9.30
N GLU A 56 -12.15 9.09 8.95
CA GLU A 56 -11.53 10.03 9.87
C GLU A 56 -11.68 11.46 9.35
N ASP A 57 -11.41 12.42 10.21
CA ASP A 57 -11.39 13.83 9.84
C ASP A 57 -10.38 14.11 8.72
N ASN A 58 -10.74 15.00 7.77
CA ASN A 58 -9.90 15.28 6.61
C ASN A 58 -8.52 15.82 6.98
N MET A 59 -8.42 16.65 8.03
CA MET A 59 -7.13 17.17 8.51
C MET A 59 -6.24 16.07 9.10
N VAL A 60 -6.85 15.04 9.73
CA VAL A 60 -6.13 13.87 10.25
C VAL A 60 -5.67 13.01 9.09
N PHE A 61 -6.55 12.79 8.09
CA PHE A 61 -6.22 12.03 6.90
C PHE A 61 -5.06 12.64 6.12
N GLN A 62 -5.08 13.96 5.89
CA GLN A 62 -4.02 14.69 5.19
C GLN A 62 -2.66 14.54 5.88
N LYS A 63 -2.60 14.60 7.22
CA LYS A 63 -1.35 14.40 7.98
C LYS A 63 -0.73 13.02 7.77
N ASN A 64 -1.54 12.02 7.40
CA ASN A 64 -1.08 10.66 7.13
C ASN A 64 -0.63 10.45 5.67
N VAL A 65 -0.91 11.42 4.79
CA VAL A 65 -0.48 11.40 3.39
C VAL A 65 0.86 12.13 3.27
N THR A 66 1.93 11.38 3.03
CA THR A 66 3.26 11.99 2.82
C THR A 66 3.39 12.47 1.38
N HIS A 67 3.54 13.77 1.18
CA HIS A 67 3.73 14.39 -0.14
C HIS A 67 4.58 15.66 -0.06
N ASN A 68 5.05 16.11 -1.21
CA ASN A 68 5.78 17.37 -1.35
C ASN A 68 4.92 18.34 -2.19
N GLY A 69 4.23 19.27 -1.51
CA GLY A 69 3.56 20.38 -2.19
C GLY A 69 2.05 20.52 -1.92
N SER A 70 1.59 21.75 -1.95
CA SER A 70 0.21 22.19 -1.67
C SER A 70 -0.85 21.67 -2.68
N PHE A 71 -0.41 21.12 -3.82
CA PHE A 71 -1.34 20.58 -4.83
C PHE A 71 -2.12 19.37 -4.29
N ILE A 72 -1.44 18.48 -3.56
CA ILE A 72 -2.09 17.28 -2.98
C ILE A 72 -3.05 17.69 -1.87
N ASP A 73 -2.69 18.68 -1.03
CA ASP A 73 -3.59 19.19 0.01
C ASP A 73 -4.91 19.68 -0.61
N LYS A 74 -4.82 20.51 -1.65
CA LYS A 74 -6.02 21.01 -2.37
C LYS A 74 -6.86 19.87 -2.97
N ALA A 75 -6.21 18.86 -3.56
CA ALA A 75 -6.91 17.71 -4.11
C ALA A 75 -7.63 16.90 -3.02
N LEU A 76 -7.04 16.77 -1.83
CA LEU A 76 -7.64 16.09 -0.69
C LEU A 76 -8.75 16.91 -0.02
N ASP A 77 -8.68 18.24 -0.09
CA ASP A 77 -9.76 19.12 0.36
C ASP A 77 -11.01 18.96 -0.52
N GLU A 78 -10.83 18.82 -1.85
CA GLU A 78 -11.92 18.65 -2.81
C GLU A 78 -12.44 17.21 -2.86
N PHE A 79 -11.57 16.21 -2.66
CA PHE A 79 -11.89 14.79 -2.77
C PHE A 79 -11.22 13.98 -1.64
N GLY A 80 -11.70 14.22 -0.42
CA GLY A 80 -11.23 13.55 0.79
C GLY A 80 -11.99 12.25 1.10
N PRO A 81 -11.83 11.70 2.31
CA PRO A 81 -12.44 10.44 2.72
C PRO A 81 -13.94 10.36 2.53
N ASN A 82 -14.67 11.44 2.87
CA ASN A 82 -16.13 11.50 2.76
C ASN A 82 -16.59 11.51 1.30
N GLU A 83 -15.85 12.20 0.43
CA GLU A 83 -16.14 12.27 -1.01
C GLU A 83 -15.93 10.91 -1.68
N VAL A 84 -14.92 10.14 -1.25
CA VAL A 84 -14.71 8.75 -1.71
C VAL A 84 -15.91 7.87 -1.33
N ILE A 85 -16.46 8.01 -0.12
CA ILE A 85 -17.66 7.27 0.30
C ILE A 85 -18.87 7.67 -0.55
N LYS A 86 -19.11 8.98 -0.72
CA LYS A 86 -20.20 9.51 -1.54
C LYS A 86 -20.08 9.03 -2.99
N TRP A 87 -18.88 9.06 -3.56
CA TRP A 87 -18.61 8.57 -4.89
C TRP A 87 -18.94 7.08 -5.04
N ALA A 88 -18.47 6.21 -4.12
CA ALA A 88 -18.79 4.79 -4.16
C ALA A 88 -20.31 4.55 -4.08
N ASN A 89 -21.02 5.26 -3.17
CA ASN A 89 -22.46 5.18 -3.04
C ASN A 89 -23.18 5.64 -4.31
N SER A 90 -22.67 6.69 -5.01
CA SER A 90 -23.23 7.18 -6.27
C SER A 90 -23.10 6.17 -7.42
N LEU A 91 -22.21 5.19 -7.27
CA LEU A 91 -22.07 4.03 -8.16
C LEU A 91 -22.91 2.82 -7.71
N GLY A 92 -23.83 2.99 -6.74
CA GLY A 92 -24.66 1.92 -6.20
C GLY A 92 -23.93 0.96 -5.26
N ILE A 93 -22.73 1.31 -4.79
CA ILE A 93 -21.93 0.46 -3.90
C ILE A 93 -22.09 0.93 -2.45
N GLN A 94 -22.80 0.14 -1.65
CA GLN A 94 -22.92 0.40 -0.21
C GLN A 94 -21.59 0.11 0.49
N THR A 95 -21.22 0.97 1.43
CA THR A 95 -19.99 0.86 2.20
C THR A 95 -20.26 0.59 3.68
N PHE A 96 -19.26 0.07 4.39
CA PHE A 96 -19.25 -0.04 5.85
C PHE A 96 -17.89 0.32 6.42
N ILE A 97 -17.87 0.70 7.69
CA ILE A 97 -16.65 1.04 8.42
C ILE A 97 -16.22 -0.18 9.23
N GLY A 98 -15.02 -0.68 9.00
CA GLY A 98 -14.42 -1.75 9.79
C GLY A 98 -13.93 -1.26 11.16
N SER A 99 -13.59 -2.19 12.04
CA SER A 99 -13.16 -1.91 13.44
C SER A 99 -11.91 -1.02 13.57
N THR A 100 -11.13 -0.88 12.49
CA THR A 100 -9.93 -0.04 12.43
C THR A 100 -10.18 1.31 11.74
N GLY A 101 -11.42 1.70 11.47
CA GLY A 101 -11.77 2.91 10.73
C GLY A 101 -11.65 2.79 9.20
N ARG A 102 -11.18 1.67 8.67
CA ARG A 102 -11.12 1.46 7.21
C ARG A 102 -12.52 1.29 6.63
N VAL A 103 -12.72 1.89 5.46
CA VAL A 103 -13.99 1.84 4.73
C VAL A 103 -13.92 0.81 3.61
N PHE A 104 -14.87 -0.10 3.57
CA PHE A 104 -14.95 -1.18 2.59
C PHE A 104 -16.31 -1.20 1.89
N PRO A 105 -16.40 -1.67 0.62
CA PRO A 105 -17.66 -2.10 0.06
C PRO A 105 -18.25 -3.25 0.88
N LYS A 106 -19.58 -3.32 1.02
CA LYS A 106 -20.23 -4.42 1.77
C LYS A 106 -19.88 -5.81 1.21
N GLU A 107 -19.75 -5.94 -0.09
CA GLU A 107 -19.36 -7.19 -0.76
C GLU A 107 -17.87 -7.52 -0.61
N MET A 108 -17.07 -6.66 -0.01
CA MET A 108 -15.61 -6.81 0.13
C MET A 108 -14.85 -6.99 -1.20
N LYS A 109 -15.48 -6.73 -2.35
CA LYS A 109 -14.93 -6.98 -3.69
C LYS A 109 -14.79 -5.69 -4.49
N ALA A 110 -13.71 -5.60 -5.26
CA ALA A 110 -13.47 -4.49 -6.19
C ALA A 110 -14.28 -4.59 -7.49
N SER A 111 -14.65 -5.80 -7.90
CA SER A 111 -15.24 -6.02 -9.23
C SER A 111 -16.62 -5.38 -9.45
N PRO A 112 -17.57 -5.38 -8.48
CA PRO A 112 -18.83 -4.67 -8.66
C PRO A 112 -18.62 -3.15 -8.81
N LEU A 113 -17.79 -2.56 -7.96
CA LEU A 113 -17.47 -1.14 -8.02
C LEU A 113 -16.84 -0.75 -9.35
N LEU A 114 -15.84 -1.50 -9.83
CA LEU A 114 -15.20 -1.22 -11.12
C LEU A 114 -16.18 -1.36 -12.28
N ARG A 115 -17.03 -2.37 -12.27
CA ARG A 115 -18.04 -2.58 -13.33
C ARG A 115 -19.02 -1.41 -13.39
N ASN A 116 -19.60 -1.03 -12.29
CA ASN A 116 -20.55 0.09 -12.21
C ASN A 116 -19.89 1.41 -12.66
N TRP A 117 -18.62 1.61 -12.24
CA TRP A 117 -17.86 2.80 -12.65
C TRP A 117 -17.64 2.84 -14.17
N ILE A 118 -17.20 1.75 -14.75
CA ILE A 118 -17.00 1.64 -16.21
C ILE A 118 -18.32 1.82 -16.97
N THR A 119 -19.41 1.18 -16.54
CA THR A 119 -20.74 1.36 -17.13
C THR A 119 -21.16 2.84 -17.12
N LYS A 120 -20.99 3.52 -15.98
CA LYS A 120 -21.31 4.95 -15.87
C LYS A 120 -20.48 5.84 -16.80
N LEU A 121 -19.18 5.52 -16.98
CA LEU A 121 -18.34 6.25 -17.93
C LEU A 121 -18.79 6.04 -19.38
N ASP A 122 -19.23 4.82 -19.72
CA ASP A 122 -19.78 4.51 -21.05
C ASP A 122 -21.09 5.26 -21.30
N GLU A 123 -21.99 5.31 -20.31
CA GLU A 123 -23.26 6.07 -20.36
C GLU A 123 -23.01 7.57 -20.56
N PHE A 124 -21.95 8.12 -20.00
CA PHE A 124 -21.54 9.51 -20.22
C PHE A 124 -20.82 9.75 -21.54
N GLY A 125 -20.57 8.70 -22.33
CA GLY A 125 -19.95 8.81 -23.66
C GLY A 125 -18.42 8.84 -23.65
N VAL A 126 -17.76 8.34 -22.62
CA VAL A 126 -16.31 8.16 -22.63
C VAL A 126 -15.93 7.10 -23.65
N LEU A 127 -15.14 7.48 -24.66
CA LEU A 127 -14.62 6.52 -25.64
C LEU A 127 -13.43 5.76 -25.04
N ARG A 128 -13.57 4.44 -24.85
CA ARG A 128 -12.52 3.59 -24.30
C ARG A 128 -11.83 2.76 -25.38
N LYS A 129 -10.48 2.76 -25.37
CA LYS A 129 -9.66 1.98 -26.29
C LYS A 129 -8.63 1.16 -25.50
N ASN A 130 -8.67 -0.14 -25.63
CA ASN A 130 -7.73 -1.07 -24.98
C ASN A 130 -6.68 -1.58 -25.98
N ARG A 131 -5.55 -2.13 -25.47
CA ARG A 131 -4.40 -2.58 -26.26
C ARG A 131 -3.74 -1.44 -27.06
N TRP A 132 -3.77 -0.22 -26.49
CA TRP A 132 -3.13 0.97 -27.01
C TRP A 132 -1.93 1.34 -26.16
N LYS A 133 -0.73 0.96 -26.57
CA LYS A 133 0.51 1.23 -25.83
C LYS A 133 1.14 2.53 -26.31
N LEU A 134 1.28 3.51 -25.42
CA LEU A 134 1.95 4.77 -25.71
C LEU A 134 3.41 4.51 -26.12
N LYS A 135 3.84 5.10 -27.24
CA LYS A 135 5.20 5.01 -27.80
C LYS A 135 5.93 6.34 -27.76
N SER A 136 5.21 7.41 -28.08
CA SER A 136 5.78 8.77 -28.04
C SER A 136 4.69 9.82 -27.82
N LEU A 137 5.12 10.97 -27.34
CA LEU A 137 4.30 12.15 -27.13
C LEU A 137 5.02 13.35 -27.71
N SER A 138 4.37 14.10 -28.56
CA SER A 138 4.91 15.34 -29.14
C SER A 138 3.80 16.38 -29.26
N ASN A 139 3.98 17.52 -28.60
CA ASN A 139 2.95 18.55 -28.49
C ASN A 139 1.63 17.97 -27.98
N LYS A 140 0.56 18.05 -28.77
CA LYS A 140 -0.78 17.53 -28.45
C LYS A 140 -1.12 16.25 -29.22
N VAL A 141 -0.11 15.52 -29.66
CA VAL A 141 -0.25 14.25 -30.39
C VAL A 141 0.45 13.14 -29.65
N ALA A 142 -0.30 12.06 -29.38
CA ALA A 142 0.25 10.83 -28.81
C ALA A 142 0.25 9.72 -29.86
N THR A 143 1.38 9.02 -30.02
CA THR A 143 1.52 7.88 -30.91
C THR A 143 1.38 6.60 -30.12
N PHE A 144 0.53 5.70 -30.59
CA PHE A 144 0.24 4.41 -29.95
C PHE A 144 0.58 3.25 -30.86
N GLU A 145 1.14 2.21 -30.27
CA GLU A 145 1.18 0.88 -30.85
C GLU A 145 -0.13 0.16 -30.51
N THR A 146 -0.84 -0.27 -31.53
CA THR A 146 -2.16 -0.92 -31.42
C THR A 146 -2.17 -2.23 -32.20
N PRO A 147 -3.20 -3.09 -32.06
CA PRO A 147 -3.35 -4.28 -32.89
C PRO A 147 -3.46 -3.98 -34.41
N GLN A 148 -3.80 -2.74 -34.76
CA GLN A 148 -3.92 -2.28 -36.18
C GLN A 148 -2.66 -1.56 -36.69
N GLY A 149 -1.58 -1.52 -35.86
CA GLY A 149 -0.33 -0.79 -36.15
C GLY A 149 -0.20 0.51 -35.37
N LEU A 150 0.66 1.41 -35.86
CA LEU A 150 0.88 2.72 -35.23
C LEU A 150 -0.25 3.68 -35.55
N ILE A 151 -0.81 4.29 -34.53
CA ILE A 151 -1.89 5.28 -34.62
C ILE A 151 -1.49 6.54 -33.88
N ASN A 152 -1.67 7.70 -34.54
CA ASN A 152 -1.53 9.02 -33.94
C ASN A 152 -2.90 9.54 -33.50
N GLU A 153 -2.98 10.00 -32.27
CA GLU A 153 -4.21 10.56 -31.68
C GLU A 153 -3.91 11.98 -31.19
N ALA A 154 -4.61 12.96 -31.80
CA ALA A 154 -4.50 14.36 -31.39
C ALA A 154 -5.61 14.74 -30.40
N ALA A 155 -5.30 15.59 -29.43
CA ALA A 155 -6.24 16.10 -28.44
C ALA A 155 -5.88 17.53 -28.01
N ASP A 156 -6.87 18.27 -27.49
CA ASP A 156 -6.64 19.61 -26.94
C ASP A 156 -5.84 19.57 -25.64
N GLY A 157 -6.00 18.46 -24.87
CA GLY A 157 -5.25 18.17 -23.67
C GLY A 157 -4.99 16.68 -23.51
N ILE A 158 -3.84 16.30 -22.94
CA ILE A 158 -3.46 14.92 -22.69
C ILE A 158 -3.18 14.76 -21.20
N ILE A 159 -3.82 13.77 -20.57
CA ILE A 159 -3.60 13.38 -19.18
C ILE A 159 -2.86 12.05 -19.17
N LEU A 160 -1.69 12.02 -18.54
CA LEU A 160 -0.87 10.81 -18.38
C LEU A 160 -1.15 10.17 -17.01
N ALA A 161 -1.86 9.04 -17.03
CA ALA A 161 -2.22 8.25 -15.85
C ALA A 161 -1.52 6.87 -15.88
N LEU A 162 -0.23 6.86 -16.23
CA LEU A 162 0.57 5.69 -16.62
C LEU A 162 0.94 4.76 -15.45
N GLY A 163 0.61 5.16 -14.22
CA GLY A 163 0.88 4.37 -13.02
C GLY A 163 2.34 4.37 -12.58
N GLY A 164 2.65 3.52 -11.62
CA GLY A 164 4.01 3.33 -11.08
C GLY A 164 4.74 2.15 -11.72
N ALA A 165 5.72 1.60 -10.99
CA ALA A 165 6.55 0.47 -11.42
C ALA A 165 6.25 -0.84 -10.65
N SER A 166 5.12 -0.92 -9.97
CA SER A 166 4.70 -2.13 -9.24
C SER A 166 3.73 -2.98 -10.05
N TRP A 167 3.88 -4.31 -9.98
CA TRP A 167 3.05 -5.27 -10.70
C TRP A 167 3.16 -5.17 -12.23
N PRO A 168 4.35 -5.39 -12.83
CA PRO A 168 4.57 -5.26 -14.28
C PRO A 168 3.61 -6.12 -15.12
N LYS A 169 3.28 -7.34 -14.65
CA LYS A 169 2.32 -8.23 -15.32
C LYS A 169 0.90 -7.65 -15.44
N LEU A 170 0.59 -6.61 -14.68
CA LEU A 170 -0.69 -5.89 -14.72
C LEU A 170 -0.62 -4.57 -15.52
N GLY A 171 0.50 -4.34 -16.22
CA GLY A 171 0.69 -3.18 -17.09
C GLY A 171 1.39 -1.98 -16.43
N SER A 172 1.87 -2.11 -15.18
CA SER A 172 2.54 -1.02 -14.47
C SER A 172 4.05 -1.29 -14.37
N THR A 173 4.75 -1.10 -15.48
CA THR A 173 6.19 -1.40 -15.65
C THR A 173 7.09 -0.24 -15.26
N GLY A 174 6.58 0.99 -15.30
CA GLY A 174 7.38 2.20 -15.12
C GLY A 174 8.21 2.62 -16.34
N ASP A 175 8.12 1.87 -17.46
CA ASP A 175 8.91 2.12 -18.70
C ASP A 175 8.62 3.48 -19.33
N TRP A 176 7.45 4.05 -19.05
CA TRP A 176 7.04 5.35 -19.53
C TRP A 176 7.99 6.50 -19.15
N LYS A 177 8.82 6.29 -18.13
CA LYS A 177 9.86 7.28 -17.75
C LYS A 177 10.80 7.61 -18.90
N SER A 178 11.08 6.65 -19.77
CA SER A 178 11.93 6.85 -20.96
C SER A 178 11.34 7.80 -22.01
N LEU A 179 10.07 8.19 -21.87
CA LEU A 179 9.40 9.17 -22.75
C LEU A 179 9.66 10.62 -22.32
N PHE A 180 10.33 10.84 -21.17
CA PHE A 180 10.60 12.16 -20.59
C PHE A 180 12.08 12.29 -20.27
N ASP A 181 12.56 13.53 -20.17
CA ASP A 181 13.90 13.80 -19.70
C ASP A 181 14.07 13.35 -18.24
N SER A 182 15.24 12.84 -17.91
CA SER A 182 15.55 12.35 -16.56
C SER A 182 15.45 13.44 -15.46
N THR A 183 15.51 14.71 -15.85
CA THR A 183 15.33 15.86 -14.95
C THR A 183 13.87 16.14 -14.61
N GLU A 184 12.92 15.64 -15.40
CA GLU A 184 11.48 15.86 -15.21
C GLU A 184 10.80 14.77 -14.41
N VAL A 185 11.46 13.61 -14.22
CA VAL A 185 10.87 12.43 -13.60
C VAL A 185 11.77 11.84 -12.53
N GLU A 186 11.34 11.89 -11.29
CA GLU A 186 12.02 11.22 -10.18
C GLU A 186 12.00 9.69 -10.30
N ASN A 187 12.98 9.05 -9.66
CA ASN A 187 13.04 7.60 -9.58
C ASN A 187 11.92 7.05 -8.70
N PHE A 188 11.36 5.91 -9.12
CA PHE A 188 10.43 5.18 -8.27
C PHE A 188 11.11 4.67 -7.01
N HIS A 189 10.48 4.88 -5.88
CA HIS A 189 10.88 4.32 -4.60
C HIS A 189 9.86 3.26 -4.16
N ALA A 190 10.34 2.13 -3.66
CA ALA A 190 9.47 1.13 -3.09
C ALA A 190 8.73 1.73 -1.87
N SER A 191 7.43 1.55 -1.78
CA SER A 191 6.58 2.03 -0.67
C SER A 191 6.21 0.85 0.25
N ASN A 192 5.19 0.09 -0.07
CA ASN A 192 4.81 -1.10 0.69
C ASN A 192 5.70 -2.28 0.27
N CYS A 193 6.92 -2.33 0.80
CA CYS A 193 7.90 -3.36 0.46
C CYS A 193 8.22 -4.27 1.64
N SER A 194 8.62 -5.51 1.32
CA SER A 194 9.20 -6.43 2.29
C SER A 194 10.65 -6.04 2.58
N PHE A 195 11.10 -6.33 3.78
CA PHE A 195 12.51 -6.20 4.18
C PHE A 195 13.11 -7.58 4.32
N LEU A 196 14.29 -7.78 3.73
CA LEU A 196 14.97 -9.07 3.74
C LEU A 196 15.50 -9.40 5.14
N VAL A 197 15.28 -10.63 5.57
CA VAL A 197 15.81 -11.18 6.80
C VAL A 197 16.30 -12.60 6.51
N LYS A 198 17.53 -12.89 6.89
CA LYS A 198 18.09 -14.24 6.79
C LYS A 198 17.61 -15.07 7.96
N TRP A 199 16.60 -15.88 7.75
CA TRP A 199 16.04 -16.76 8.77
C TRP A 199 16.80 -18.07 8.88
N SER A 200 16.95 -18.60 10.10
CA SER A 200 17.33 -19.98 10.28
C SER A 200 16.19 -20.95 9.91
N ALA A 201 16.52 -22.23 9.72
CA ALA A 201 15.52 -23.26 9.42
C ALA A 201 14.39 -23.35 10.46
N LYS A 202 14.61 -22.91 11.70
CA LYS A 202 13.62 -22.91 12.79
C LYS A 202 12.44 -22.00 12.53
N MET A 203 12.61 -20.98 11.67
CA MET A 203 11.55 -20.01 11.33
C MET A 203 10.61 -20.52 10.23
N SER A 204 10.98 -21.56 9.48
CA SER A 204 10.22 -22.02 8.32
C SER A 204 8.76 -22.36 8.62
N LYS A 205 8.47 -22.92 9.79
CA LYS A 205 7.11 -23.27 10.24
C LYS A 205 6.22 -22.03 10.53
N TYR A 206 6.80 -20.85 10.58
CA TYR A 206 6.08 -19.59 10.83
C TYR A 206 5.91 -18.74 9.55
N PHE A 207 6.40 -19.18 8.40
CA PHE A 207 6.22 -18.45 7.15
C PHE A 207 4.73 -18.31 6.80
N GLY A 208 4.32 -17.08 6.50
CA GLY A 208 2.94 -16.68 6.29
C GLY A 208 2.17 -16.34 7.58
N GLN A 209 2.77 -16.53 8.77
CA GLN A 209 2.10 -16.22 10.03
C GLN A 209 2.38 -14.80 10.50
N PRO A 210 1.38 -14.12 11.11
CA PRO A 210 1.55 -12.79 11.68
C PRO A 210 2.23 -12.85 13.05
N LEU A 211 3.17 -11.95 13.28
CA LEU A 211 3.72 -11.60 14.59
C LEU A 211 2.91 -10.42 15.14
N LYS A 212 1.94 -10.69 16.00
CA LYS A 212 0.92 -9.73 16.45
C LYS A 212 1.30 -8.99 17.72
N SER A 213 0.59 -7.88 17.99
CA SER A 213 0.69 -7.12 19.24
C SER A 213 2.14 -6.77 19.57
N ILE A 214 2.81 -6.14 18.62
CA ILE A 214 4.17 -5.64 18.74
C ILE A 214 4.21 -4.14 18.49
N LYS A 215 5.30 -3.49 18.92
CA LYS A 215 5.63 -2.13 18.50
C LYS A 215 6.94 -2.17 17.72
N LEU A 216 6.95 -1.53 16.58
CA LEU A 216 8.09 -1.37 15.69
C LEU A 216 8.59 0.06 15.78
N THR A 217 9.90 0.26 15.73
CA THR A 217 10.51 1.59 15.74
C THR A 217 11.67 1.62 14.76
N ALA A 218 11.78 2.69 13.98
CA ALA A 218 12.92 2.98 13.12
C ALA A 218 13.18 4.49 13.15
N GLY A 219 14.35 4.91 13.64
CA GLY A 219 14.64 6.31 13.96
C GLY A 219 13.61 6.90 14.92
N SER A 220 12.99 8.01 14.54
CA SER A 220 11.91 8.67 15.30
C SER A 220 10.50 8.09 15.02
N ALA A 221 10.35 7.30 13.96
CA ALA A 221 9.07 6.74 13.58
C ALA A 221 8.74 5.46 14.35
N SER A 222 7.48 5.26 14.68
CA SER A 222 7.02 4.02 15.31
C SER A 222 5.65 3.60 14.78
N SER A 223 5.42 2.29 14.76
CA SER A 223 4.16 1.66 14.38
C SER A 223 3.79 0.61 15.40
N ARG A 224 2.51 0.48 15.72
CA ARG A 224 1.98 -0.58 16.59
C ARG A 224 1.02 -1.45 15.78
N GLY A 225 1.18 -2.76 15.89
CA GLY A 225 0.34 -3.69 15.14
C GLY A 225 0.98 -5.05 14.97
N GLU A 226 1.05 -5.49 13.73
CA GLU A 226 1.61 -6.79 13.35
C GLU A 226 2.48 -6.69 12.10
N ILE A 227 3.37 -7.66 11.95
CA ILE A 227 4.11 -7.96 10.72
C ILE A 227 3.89 -9.42 10.35
N VAL A 228 4.04 -9.75 9.09
CA VAL A 228 4.01 -11.14 8.60
C VAL A 228 5.44 -11.63 8.39
N ILE A 229 5.75 -12.80 8.92
CA ILE A 229 7.01 -13.49 8.68
C ILE A 229 6.90 -14.16 7.33
N SER A 230 7.65 -13.69 6.33
CA SER A 230 7.71 -14.32 5.01
C SER A 230 8.98 -15.17 4.87
N ARG A 231 9.05 -16.00 3.83
CA ARG A 231 10.24 -16.84 3.55
C ARG A 231 11.52 -16.00 3.45
N ASN A 232 11.42 -14.81 2.88
CA ASN A 232 12.56 -13.96 2.58
C ASN A 232 12.75 -12.82 3.57
N GLY A 233 11.85 -12.68 4.57
CA GLY A 233 11.95 -11.58 5.53
C GLY A 233 10.65 -11.23 6.22
N ILE A 234 10.37 -9.95 6.32
CA ILE A 234 9.19 -9.39 7.02
C ILE A 234 8.41 -8.46 6.10
N GLU A 235 7.08 -8.49 6.23
CA GLU A 235 6.16 -7.68 5.44
C GLU A 235 4.90 -7.33 6.25
N GLY A 236 3.99 -6.55 5.66
CA GLY A 236 2.70 -6.21 6.28
C GLY A 236 2.61 -4.77 6.77
N GLY A 237 1.40 -4.38 7.20
CA GLY A 237 1.08 -2.98 7.50
C GLY A 237 1.97 -2.32 8.55
N GLY A 238 2.41 -3.07 9.55
CA GLY A 238 3.30 -2.54 10.60
C GLY A 238 4.65 -2.07 10.07
N ILE A 239 5.24 -2.82 9.10
CA ILE A 239 6.55 -2.46 8.55
C ILE A 239 6.44 -1.43 7.40
N TYR A 240 5.31 -1.42 6.68
CA TYR A 240 5.13 -0.50 5.55
C TYR A 240 5.17 0.98 5.98
N SER A 241 4.61 1.30 7.14
CA SER A 241 4.64 2.64 7.71
C SER A 241 6.06 3.11 8.11
N LEU A 242 7.00 2.20 8.25
CA LEU A 242 8.40 2.46 8.57
C LEU A 242 9.33 2.35 7.36
N SER A 243 8.79 2.17 6.15
CA SER A 243 9.60 1.98 4.94
C SER A 243 10.56 3.15 4.67
N ALA A 244 10.15 4.38 4.91
CA ALA A 244 10.96 5.57 4.65
C ALA A 244 12.21 5.64 5.55
N PRO A 245 12.13 5.56 6.90
CA PRO A 245 13.32 5.57 7.73
C PRO A 245 14.20 4.33 7.53
N LEU A 246 13.60 3.13 7.34
CA LEU A 246 14.37 1.91 7.10
C LEU A 246 15.19 1.97 5.80
N LYS A 247 14.68 2.60 4.75
CA LYS A 247 15.43 2.83 3.51
C LYS A 247 16.57 3.83 3.67
N LYS A 248 16.48 4.72 4.63
CA LYS A 248 17.57 5.66 4.99
C LYS A 248 18.65 4.99 5.85
N GLY A 249 18.51 3.69 6.17
CA GLY A 249 19.49 2.94 6.94
C GLY A 249 19.22 2.94 8.45
N GLU A 250 18.06 3.40 8.90
CA GLU A 250 17.70 3.31 10.31
C GLU A 250 17.47 1.86 10.73
N ASP A 251 17.94 1.50 11.92
CA ASP A 251 17.73 0.17 12.49
C ASP A 251 16.25 -0.08 12.83
N LEU A 252 15.75 -1.26 12.48
CA LEU A 252 14.48 -1.75 12.97
C LEU A 252 14.63 -2.27 14.40
N LYS A 253 13.78 -1.80 15.30
CA LYS A 253 13.66 -2.30 16.67
C LYS A 253 12.25 -2.82 16.91
N ILE A 254 12.14 -4.02 17.49
CA ILE A 254 10.87 -4.69 17.76
C ILE A 254 10.67 -4.83 19.25
N ASP A 255 9.62 -4.23 19.79
CA ASP A 255 9.14 -4.49 21.15
C ASP A 255 8.08 -5.60 21.10
N LEU A 256 8.42 -6.77 21.62
CA LEU A 256 7.55 -7.95 21.61
C LEU A 256 6.43 -7.89 22.66
N LEU A 257 6.55 -7.02 23.67
CA LEU A 257 5.58 -6.82 24.75
C LEU A 257 5.37 -5.32 25.03
N PRO A 258 4.76 -4.58 24.10
CA PRO A 258 4.67 -3.11 24.17
C PRO A 258 3.88 -2.59 25.38
N ASP A 259 2.95 -3.39 25.92
CA ASP A 259 2.14 -3.01 27.09
C ASP A 259 2.81 -3.29 28.44
N TRP A 260 4.01 -3.89 28.40
CA TRP A 260 4.73 -4.25 29.62
C TRP A 260 5.93 -3.36 29.84
N LYS A 261 6.08 -2.86 31.08
CA LYS A 261 7.28 -2.15 31.50
C LYS A 261 8.44 -3.12 31.64
N ILE A 262 9.65 -2.67 31.32
CA ILE A 262 10.86 -3.50 31.35
C ILE A 262 11.15 -4.03 32.76
N GLU A 263 10.87 -3.24 33.79
CA GLU A 263 11.07 -3.60 35.21
C GLU A 263 10.23 -4.83 35.57
N LYS A 264 8.98 -4.88 35.13
CA LYS A 264 8.09 -6.04 35.31
C LYS A 264 8.63 -7.28 34.62
N ILE A 265 9.09 -7.14 33.36
CA ILE A 265 9.68 -8.25 32.61
C ILE A 265 10.92 -8.79 33.32
N THR A 266 11.83 -7.89 33.68
CA THR A 266 13.07 -8.24 34.43
C THR A 266 12.75 -8.97 35.71
N LYS A 267 11.85 -8.42 36.55
CA LYS A 267 11.44 -9.05 37.82
C LYS A 267 10.94 -10.49 37.61
N LEU A 268 10.11 -10.72 36.58
CA LEU A 268 9.57 -12.05 36.29
C LEU A 268 10.63 -13.03 35.76
N LEU A 269 11.60 -12.54 35.01
CA LEU A 269 12.71 -13.36 34.51
C LEU A 269 13.75 -13.72 35.58
N THR A 270 13.95 -12.86 36.57
CA THR A 270 14.91 -13.11 37.72
C THR A 270 14.37 -14.05 38.79
N LEU A 271 13.05 -14.31 38.82
CA LEU A 271 12.49 -15.27 39.75
C LEU A 271 13.10 -16.67 39.54
N PRO A 272 13.32 -17.46 40.61
CA PRO A 272 13.84 -18.82 40.52
C PRO A 272 13.03 -19.66 39.51
N ARG A 273 13.73 -20.32 38.60
CA ARG A 273 13.05 -21.07 37.54
C ARG A 273 12.59 -22.47 37.95
N GLY A 274 13.14 -23.00 39.03
CA GLY A 274 12.94 -24.38 39.45
C GLY A 274 13.28 -25.37 38.35
N LYS A 275 12.43 -26.37 38.13
CA LYS A 275 12.55 -27.36 37.06
C LYS A 275 11.98 -26.89 35.69
N SER A 276 11.52 -25.64 35.58
CA SER A 276 10.92 -25.12 34.36
C SER A 276 11.96 -24.81 33.28
N SER A 277 11.67 -25.19 32.04
CA SER A 277 12.46 -24.74 30.89
C SER A 277 12.26 -23.23 30.65
N LYS A 278 13.26 -22.58 30.00
CA LYS A 278 13.12 -21.16 29.63
C LYS A 278 11.91 -20.89 28.74
N ALA A 279 11.61 -21.78 27.80
CA ALA A 279 10.41 -21.68 26.97
C ALA A 279 9.13 -21.63 27.81
N ASN A 280 9.04 -22.46 28.84
CA ASN A 280 7.90 -22.46 29.76
C ASN A 280 7.83 -21.18 30.60
N ILE A 281 8.97 -20.62 31.01
CA ILE A 281 9.03 -19.34 31.73
C ILE A 281 8.51 -18.21 30.84
N LEU A 282 9.03 -18.08 29.62
CA LEU A 282 8.58 -17.08 28.67
C LEU A 282 7.07 -17.20 28.38
N ARG A 283 6.57 -18.44 28.20
CA ARG A 283 5.15 -18.70 27.97
C ARG A 283 4.29 -18.38 29.18
N LYS A 284 4.63 -18.90 30.36
CA LYS A 284 3.79 -18.84 31.56
C LYS A 284 3.85 -17.49 32.26
N ARG A 285 5.05 -16.91 32.42
CA ARG A 285 5.24 -15.66 33.16
C ARG A 285 5.04 -14.42 32.29
N LEU A 286 5.52 -14.46 31.05
CA LEU A 286 5.44 -13.32 30.13
C LEU A 286 4.34 -13.44 29.09
N ARG A 287 3.62 -14.59 29.04
CA ARG A 287 2.62 -14.90 28.03
C ARG A 287 3.12 -14.72 26.58
N LEU A 288 4.44 -14.99 26.40
CA LEU A 288 5.08 -14.83 25.10
C LEU A 288 4.71 -16.03 24.21
N GLU A 289 4.07 -15.74 23.09
CA GLU A 289 3.65 -16.75 22.11
C GLU A 289 4.83 -17.49 21.48
N PRO A 290 4.65 -18.73 21.00
CA PRO A 290 5.75 -19.52 20.40
C PRO A 290 6.49 -18.81 19.26
N ILE A 291 5.79 -18.10 18.39
CA ILE A 291 6.41 -17.33 17.31
C ILE A 291 7.31 -16.21 17.86
N LYS A 292 6.85 -15.46 18.85
CA LYS A 292 7.66 -14.41 19.54
C LYS A 292 8.89 -15.00 20.23
N GLN A 293 8.73 -16.17 20.85
CA GLN A 293 9.87 -16.87 21.48
C GLN A 293 10.91 -17.33 20.44
N THR A 294 10.44 -17.76 19.26
CA THR A 294 11.36 -18.21 18.21
C THR A 294 12.09 -17.02 17.58
N VAL A 295 11.41 -15.92 17.31
CA VAL A 295 12.02 -14.67 16.85
C VAL A 295 13.02 -14.13 17.88
N LEU A 296 12.68 -14.17 19.18
CA LEU A 296 13.60 -13.75 20.24
C LEU A 296 14.87 -14.62 20.26
N ARG A 297 14.77 -15.93 20.05
CA ARG A 297 15.92 -16.82 19.98
C ARG A 297 16.75 -16.63 18.71
N GLU A 298 16.11 -16.21 17.63
CA GLU A 298 16.78 -15.96 16.36
C GLU A 298 17.79 -14.81 16.48
N PHE A 299 17.45 -13.76 17.26
CA PHE A 299 18.21 -12.52 17.30
C PHE A 299 18.81 -12.17 18.68
N ALA A 300 18.54 -12.93 19.73
CA ALA A 300 19.01 -12.65 21.09
C ALA A 300 19.47 -13.92 21.84
N MET A 301 20.01 -14.91 21.10
CA MET A 301 20.42 -16.18 21.68
C MET A 301 21.63 -16.02 22.62
N ASP A 302 22.51 -15.12 22.32
CA ASP A 302 23.70 -14.75 23.11
C ASP A 302 23.37 -14.26 24.52
N VAL A 303 22.30 -13.46 24.63
CA VAL A 303 21.84 -12.88 25.91
C VAL A 303 20.72 -13.70 26.57
N PHE A 304 20.38 -14.85 26.02
CA PHE A 304 19.22 -15.64 26.45
C PHE A 304 19.32 -16.15 27.89
N ASN A 305 20.52 -16.18 28.46
CA ASN A 305 20.79 -16.64 29.81
C ASN A 305 20.81 -15.51 30.88
N ASP A 306 20.91 -14.26 30.44
CA ASP A 306 20.89 -13.10 31.32
C ASP A 306 19.47 -12.51 31.38
N PRO A 307 18.81 -12.51 32.57
CA PRO A 307 17.44 -12.00 32.70
C PRO A 307 17.29 -10.52 32.33
N VAL A 308 18.29 -9.70 32.62
CA VAL A 308 18.27 -8.25 32.40
C VAL A 308 18.46 -7.96 30.91
N LEU A 309 19.47 -8.57 30.30
CA LEU A 309 19.74 -8.42 28.87
C LEU A 309 18.59 -9.01 28.01
N LEU A 310 18.04 -10.14 28.45
CA LEU A 310 16.87 -10.74 27.76
C LEU A 310 15.63 -9.82 27.85
N ALA A 311 15.39 -9.19 29.01
CA ALA A 311 14.31 -8.22 29.14
C ALA A 311 14.49 -7.01 28.20
N LYS A 312 15.72 -6.50 28.07
CA LYS A 312 16.07 -5.44 27.13
C LYS A 312 15.81 -5.88 25.69
N SER A 313 16.21 -7.11 25.32
CA SER A 313 15.98 -7.65 23.98
C SER A 313 14.49 -7.85 23.69
N ILE A 314 13.68 -8.27 24.67
CA ILE A 314 12.21 -8.35 24.50
C ILE A 314 11.61 -6.97 24.21
N LYS A 315 12.15 -5.90 24.77
CA LYS A 315 11.66 -4.52 24.58
C LYS A 315 12.27 -3.83 23.36
N SER A 316 13.39 -4.30 22.85
CA SER A 316 14.11 -3.66 21.74
C SER A 316 14.97 -4.69 21.00
N LEU A 317 14.31 -5.64 20.35
CA LEU A 317 14.98 -6.64 19.52
C LEU A 317 15.43 -5.98 18.22
N LYS A 318 16.70 -6.14 17.86
CA LYS A 318 17.28 -5.63 16.61
C LYS A 318 17.43 -6.72 15.56
#